data_caf940a893a9079a8b3a74e26d663242
#
_entry.id   caf940a893a9079a8b3a74e26d663242
#
_cell.length_a   1.000
_cell.length_b   1.000
_cell.length_c   1.000
_cell.angle_alpha   90.00
_cell.angle_beta   90.00
_cell.angle_gamma   90.00
#
_symmetry.space_group_name_H-M   'P 1'
#
loop_
_entity.id
_entity.type
_entity.pdbx_description
1 polymer ?
#
loop_
_entity_poly.entity_id
_entity_poly.type
_entity_poly.pdbx_seq_one_letter_code
_entity_poly.pdbx_strand_id
1 'polypeptide(L)'
;LYAYMPIGDITDYSGDYYLMNVRYALKTRQEMPWGNRIPEREFRHFVLPVRVNNENLDESRKVFYEELKERVKNLSLYDAILEVNHWCHEKVIYTPSDSRTSSPLASVKTAYGRCGEESTFLVAALRSVGIPARQVYTPRWAHTDDNHAWVEAWVDGQWHFLGACEPEPVLDLGWFNAP
;
A
#
# COMPACT_ATOMS: atom_id res chain seq x y z
N LEU A 1 -9.67 -0.79 14.87
CA LEU A 1 -8.30 -0.37 14.63
C LEU A 1 -7.39 -0.76 15.79
N TYR A 2 -7.62 -0.27 17.00
CA TYR A 2 -6.76 -0.50 18.17
C TYR A 2 -6.52 -1.97 18.56
N ALA A 3 -7.46 -2.86 18.27
CA ALA A 3 -7.36 -4.27 18.67
C ALA A 3 -6.14 -5.02 18.08
N TYR A 4 -5.58 -4.51 16.98
CA TYR A 4 -4.49 -5.16 16.25
C TYR A 4 -3.27 -4.23 16.05
N MET A 5 -3.24 -3.10 16.76
CA MET A 5 -2.13 -2.16 16.68
C MET A 5 -0.99 -2.54 17.61
N PRO A 6 0.27 -2.30 17.21
CA PRO A 6 1.38 -2.32 18.13
C PRO A 6 1.17 -1.32 19.29
N ILE A 7 1.57 -1.70 20.51
CA ILE A 7 1.42 -0.84 21.69
C ILE A 7 2.14 0.51 21.49
N GLY A 8 3.32 0.51 20.89
CA GLY A 8 4.05 1.75 20.58
C GLY A 8 3.24 2.74 19.75
N ASP A 9 2.51 2.26 18.74
CA ASP A 9 1.67 3.13 17.91
C ASP A 9 0.56 3.81 18.72
N ILE A 10 -0.02 3.10 19.70
CA ILE A 10 -1.09 3.64 20.56
C ILE A 10 -0.54 4.79 21.42
N THR A 11 0.73 4.73 21.81
CA THR A 11 1.38 5.75 22.66
C THR A 11 1.99 6.89 21.87
N ASP A 12 2.49 6.61 20.67
CA ASP A 12 3.30 7.55 19.88
C ASP A 12 2.46 8.50 19.00
N TYR A 13 1.20 8.13 18.71
CA TYR A 13 0.31 8.91 17.83
C TYR A 13 -1.00 9.26 18.53
N SER A 14 -1.51 10.47 18.24
CA SER A 14 -2.73 10.98 18.88
C SER A 14 -4.00 10.27 18.43
N GLY A 15 -5.05 10.32 19.24
CA GLY A 15 -6.38 9.84 18.87
C GLY A 15 -6.95 10.55 17.63
N ASP A 16 -6.67 11.85 17.46
CA ASP A 16 -7.09 12.62 16.28
C ASP A 16 -6.42 12.12 15.00
N TYR A 17 -5.16 11.72 15.08
CA TYR A 17 -4.45 11.09 13.97
C TYR A 17 -5.18 9.80 13.51
N TYR A 18 -5.54 8.93 14.45
CA TYR A 18 -6.27 7.71 14.13
C TYR A 18 -7.70 7.97 13.66
N LEU A 19 -8.37 8.94 14.23
CA LEU A 19 -9.71 9.35 13.79
C LEU A 19 -9.70 9.86 12.35
N MET A 20 -8.70 10.65 11.98
CA MET A 20 -8.51 11.08 10.59
C MET A 20 -8.33 9.88 9.66
N ASN A 21 -7.46 8.92 10.00
CA ASN A 21 -7.24 7.71 9.21
C ASN A 21 -8.52 6.87 9.05
N VAL A 22 -9.30 6.69 10.11
CA VAL A 22 -10.59 5.98 10.07
C VAL A 22 -11.58 6.70 9.17
N ARG A 23 -11.71 8.02 9.29
CA ARG A 23 -12.62 8.83 8.45
C ARG A 23 -12.29 8.68 6.97
N TYR A 24 -11.02 8.76 6.57
CA TYR A 24 -10.62 8.57 5.18
C TYR A 24 -10.85 7.13 4.71
N ALA A 25 -10.58 6.11 5.53
CA ALA A 25 -10.89 4.73 5.18
C ALA A 25 -12.40 4.51 4.97
N LEU A 26 -13.25 5.05 5.84
CA LEU A 26 -14.72 4.96 5.68
C LEU A 26 -15.22 5.76 4.47
N LYS A 27 -14.61 6.91 4.17
CA LYS A 27 -14.93 7.73 3.00
C LYS A 27 -14.74 6.95 1.70
N THR A 28 -13.71 6.11 1.59
CA THR A 28 -13.51 5.26 0.40
C THR A 28 -14.66 4.29 0.15
N ARG A 29 -15.32 3.79 1.21
CA ARG A 29 -16.50 2.92 1.07
C ARG A 29 -17.70 3.63 0.43
N GLN A 30 -17.78 4.95 0.55
CA GLN A 30 -18.86 5.76 0.03
C GLN A 30 -18.56 6.32 -1.37
N GLU A 31 -17.30 6.68 -1.62
CA GLU A 31 -16.91 7.45 -2.80
C GLU A 31 -16.23 6.62 -3.90
N MET A 32 -15.60 5.48 -3.57
CA MET A 32 -14.93 4.67 -4.58
C MET A 32 -15.89 3.67 -5.23
N PRO A 33 -15.74 3.40 -6.55
CA PRO A 33 -16.62 2.47 -7.27
C PRO A 33 -16.69 1.05 -6.67
N TRP A 34 -15.64 0.62 -6.00
CA TRP A 34 -15.52 -0.70 -5.35
C TRP A 34 -15.90 -0.68 -3.87
N GLY A 35 -16.21 0.48 -3.29
CA GLY A 35 -16.39 0.64 -1.85
C GLY A 35 -17.37 -0.35 -1.21
N ASN A 36 -18.51 -0.61 -1.89
CA ASN A 36 -19.51 -1.56 -1.43
C ASN A 36 -19.18 -3.03 -1.76
N ARG A 37 -18.18 -3.27 -2.58
CA ARG A 37 -17.74 -4.63 -3.00
C ARG A 37 -16.67 -5.21 -2.09
N ILE A 38 -16.00 -4.37 -1.31
CA ILE A 38 -14.97 -4.82 -0.37
C ILE A 38 -15.65 -5.41 0.88
N PRO A 39 -15.49 -6.72 1.14
CA PRO A 39 -16.08 -7.35 2.31
C PRO A 39 -15.52 -6.75 3.61
N GLU A 40 -16.30 -6.84 4.68
CA GLU A 40 -15.95 -6.25 5.97
C GLU A 40 -14.62 -6.78 6.53
N ARG A 41 -14.34 -8.07 6.33
CA ARG A 41 -13.10 -8.70 6.76
C ARG A 41 -11.88 -8.07 6.06
N GLU A 42 -11.91 -7.99 4.74
CA GLU A 42 -10.83 -7.42 3.92
C GLU A 42 -10.64 -5.93 4.22
N PHE A 43 -11.73 -5.21 4.42
CA PHE A 43 -11.68 -3.81 4.82
C PHE A 43 -10.99 -3.63 6.19
N ARG A 44 -11.41 -4.39 7.21
CA ARG A 44 -10.86 -4.26 8.57
C ARG A 44 -9.39 -4.63 8.68
N HIS A 45 -8.93 -5.60 7.91
CA HIS A 45 -7.58 -6.13 8.03
C HIS A 45 -6.60 -5.58 6.99
N PHE A 46 -7.07 -5.08 5.84
CA PHE A 46 -6.21 -4.74 4.72
C PHE A 46 -6.45 -3.34 4.12
N VAL A 47 -7.47 -2.61 4.56
CA VAL A 47 -7.70 -1.20 4.21
C VAL A 47 -7.53 -0.31 5.43
N LEU A 48 -8.24 -0.63 6.52
CA LEU A 48 -8.29 0.19 7.73
C LEU A 48 -6.94 0.36 8.44
N PRO A 49 -6.08 -0.67 8.58
CA PRO A 49 -4.80 -0.53 9.27
C PRO A 49 -3.91 0.51 8.58
N VAL A 50 -3.23 1.34 9.37
CA VAL A 50 -2.32 2.39 8.89
C VAL A 50 -0.94 1.79 8.62
N ARG A 51 -0.39 1.11 9.63
CA ARG A 51 0.94 0.51 9.55
C ARG A 51 1.02 -0.63 8.53
N VAL A 52 2.08 -0.66 7.77
CA VAL A 52 2.39 -1.71 6.78
C VAL A 52 3.52 -2.61 7.26
N ASN A 53 4.62 -2.03 7.71
CA ASN A 53 5.83 -2.73 8.16
C ASN A 53 6.33 -2.08 9.48
N ASN A 54 7.56 -1.59 9.51
CA ASN A 54 8.21 -0.93 10.64
C ASN A 54 8.48 0.57 10.42
N GLU A 55 7.86 1.15 9.41
CA GLU A 55 7.96 2.55 9.05
C GLU A 55 7.42 3.48 10.16
N ASN A 56 7.86 4.72 10.18
CA ASN A 56 7.14 5.76 10.91
C ASN A 56 5.82 6.05 10.23
N LEU A 57 4.75 6.23 10.99
CA LEU A 57 3.46 6.61 10.44
C LEU A 57 3.45 8.12 10.13
N ASP A 58 2.69 8.50 9.09
CA ASP A 58 2.54 9.86 8.63
C ASP A 58 1.11 10.11 8.09
N GLU A 59 0.85 11.27 7.53
CA GLU A 59 -0.46 11.65 6.97
C GLU A 59 -0.68 11.15 5.53
N SER A 60 0.07 10.15 5.08
CA SER A 60 0.01 9.64 3.70
C SER A 60 -1.39 9.26 3.25
N ARG A 61 -2.22 8.64 4.10
CA ARG A 61 -3.57 8.27 3.72
C ARG A 61 -4.39 9.45 3.20
N LYS A 62 -4.35 10.58 3.90
CA LYS A 62 -5.04 11.81 3.49
C LYS A 62 -4.45 12.36 2.19
N VAL A 63 -3.14 12.52 2.13
CA VAL A 63 -2.44 13.09 0.98
C VAL A 63 -2.67 12.24 -0.27
N PHE A 64 -2.46 10.95 -0.17
CA PHE A 64 -2.62 10.04 -1.31
C PHE A 64 -4.08 9.90 -1.76
N TYR A 65 -5.04 9.90 -0.83
CA TYR A 65 -6.44 9.94 -1.20
C TYR A 65 -6.76 11.16 -2.07
N GLU A 66 -6.35 12.36 -1.66
CA GLU A 66 -6.63 13.58 -2.41
C GLU A 66 -5.94 13.61 -3.79
N GLU A 67 -4.75 13.03 -3.93
CA GLU A 67 -4.08 12.93 -5.22
C GLU A 67 -4.68 11.85 -6.15
N LEU A 68 -5.11 10.72 -5.59
CA LEU A 68 -5.49 9.54 -6.37
C LEU A 68 -6.99 9.45 -6.68
N LYS A 69 -7.87 10.03 -5.85
CA LYS A 69 -9.32 9.86 -5.97
C LYS A 69 -9.86 10.16 -7.38
N GLU A 70 -9.44 11.26 -7.99
CA GLU A 70 -9.88 11.64 -9.34
C GLU A 70 -9.27 10.74 -10.42
N ARG A 71 -8.06 10.23 -10.18
CA ARG A 71 -7.33 9.39 -11.11
C ARG A 71 -7.94 8.00 -11.24
N VAL A 72 -8.55 7.49 -10.16
CA VAL A 72 -9.06 6.11 -10.12
C VAL A 72 -10.60 5.99 -10.14
N LYS A 73 -11.35 7.05 -9.89
CA LYS A 73 -12.82 7.02 -9.70
C LYS A 73 -13.63 6.42 -10.86
N ASN A 74 -13.09 6.39 -12.07
CA ASN A 74 -13.77 5.87 -13.26
C ASN A 74 -13.20 4.51 -13.71
N LEU A 75 -12.32 3.91 -12.93
CA LEU A 75 -11.66 2.66 -13.24
C LEU A 75 -12.36 1.47 -12.56
N SER A 76 -12.16 0.28 -13.13
CA SER A 76 -12.44 -0.96 -12.42
C SER A 76 -11.48 -1.13 -11.23
N LEU A 77 -11.81 -1.99 -10.27
CA LEU A 77 -10.91 -2.30 -9.16
C LEU A 77 -9.55 -2.82 -9.66
N TYR A 78 -9.56 -3.69 -10.65
CA TYR A 78 -8.36 -4.24 -11.28
C TYR A 78 -7.50 -3.15 -11.92
N ASP A 79 -8.10 -2.30 -12.77
CA ASP A 79 -7.37 -1.22 -13.44
C ASP A 79 -6.89 -0.15 -12.47
N ALA A 80 -7.63 0.11 -11.40
CA ALA A 80 -7.23 1.04 -10.36
C ALA A 80 -5.96 0.58 -9.62
N ILE A 81 -5.77 -0.72 -9.40
CA ILE A 81 -4.55 -1.25 -8.81
C ILE A 81 -3.35 -0.99 -9.72
N LEU A 82 -3.47 -1.26 -11.00
CA LEU A 82 -2.42 -0.99 -11.99
C LEU A 82 -2.08 0.50 -12.06
N GLU A 83 -3.12 1.34 -12.06
CA GLU A 83 -2.96 2.80 -12.13
C GLU A 83 -2.30 3.38 -10.87
N VAL A 84 -2.65 2.88 -9.68
CA VAL A 84 -1.99 3.29 -8.44
C VAL A 84 -0.51 2.87 -8.45
N ASN A 85 -0.19 1.68 -8.95
CA ASN A 85 1.20 1.25 -9.08
C ASN A 85 1.99 2.12 -10.07
N HIS A 86 1.36 2.50 -11.17
CA HIS A 86 1.95 3.44 -12.13
C HIS A 86 2.21 4.81 -11.48
N TRP A 87 1.24 5.35 -10.74
CA TRP A 87 1.42 6.58 -9.97
C TRP A 87 2.57 6.47 -8.96
N CYS A 88 2.73 5.32 -8.30
CA CYS A 88 3.86 5.09 -7.40
C CYS A 88 5.21 5.12 -8.15
N HIS A 89 5.28 4.53 -9.33
CA HIS A 89 6.47 4.57 -10.19
C HIS A 89 6.85 5.99 -10.64
N GLU A 90 5.88 6.87 -10.83
CA GLU A 90 6.13 8.29 -11.12
C GLU A 90 6.82 9.03 -9.97
N LYS A 91 6.71 8.52 -8.73
CA LYS A 91 7.15 9.19 -7.49
C LYS A 91 8.44 8.61 -6.93
N VAL A 92 8.68 7.31 -7.05
CA VAL A 92 9.76 6.60 -6.37
C VAL A 92 10.48 5.67 -7.35
N ILE A 93 11.81 5.72 -7.31
CA ILE A 93 12.70 4.88 -8.12
C ILE A 93 13.46 3.94 -7.19
N TYR A 94 13.64 2.68 -7.59
CA TYR A 94 14.39 1.71 -6.82
C TYR A 94 15.85 2.16 -6.61
N THR A 95 16.28 2.11 -5.37
CA THR A 95 17.69 2.34 -4.99
C THR A 95 18.04 1.44 -3.81
N PRO A 96 19.06 0.58 -3.94
CA PRO A 96 19.46 -0.28 -2.84
C PRO A 96 19.93 0.53 -1.64
N SER A 97 19.52 0.12 -0.44
CA SER A 97 19.84 0.78 0.83
C SER A 97 19.73 -0.22 1.97
N ASP A 98 20.58 -0.07 2.99
CA ASP A 98 20.49 -0.80 4.25
C ASP A 98 19.79 0.02 5.35
N SER A 99 19.22 1.15 4.99
CA SER A 99 18.50 2.04 5.92
C SER A 99 17.20 1.42 6.40
N ARG A 100 16.70 1.93 7.51
CA ARG A 100 15.36 1.62 8.01
C ARG A 100 14.30 2.01 6.97
N THR A 101 13.21 1.25 6.90
CA THR A 101 12.06 1.56 6.04
C THR A 101 11.51 2.97 6.33
N SER A 102 11.50 3.80 5.30
CA SER A 102 10.99 5.17 5.37
C SER A 102 9.46 5.18 5.42
N SER A 103 8.88 6.23 6.01
CA SER A 103 7.46 6.49 5.91
C SER A 103 7.03 6.76 4.46
N PRO A 104 5.77 6.52 4.07
CA PRO A 104 5.32 6.73 2.69
C PRO A 104 5.57 8.13 2.16
N LEU A 105 5.30 9.18 2.94
CA LEU A 105 5.58 10.56 2.51
C LEU A 105 7.08 10.87 2.46
N ALA A 106 7.89 10.27 3.32
CA ALA A 106 9.33 10.41 3.25
C ALA A 106 9.88 9.77 1.97
N SER A 107 9.38 8.60 1.56
CA SER A 107 9.75 7.93 0.31
C SER A 107 9.42 8.81 -0.91
N VAL A 108 8.24 9.42 -0.95
CA VAL A 108 7.86 10.40 -1.99
C VAL A 108 8.80 11.60 -2.00
N LYS A 109 9.13 12.14 -0.83
CA LYS A 109 10.00 13.32 -0.72
C LYS A 109 11.44 13.04 -1.16
N THR A 110 11.95 11.84 -0.88
CA THR A 110 13.30 11.45 -1.30
C THR A 110 13.34 10.92 -2.73
N ALA A 111 12.20 10.53 -3.29
CA ALA A 111 12.00 9.98 -4.63
C ALA A 111 12.76 8.67 -4.90
N TYR A 112 13.22 7.95 -3.87
CA TYR A 112 13.85 6.65 -4.01
C TYR A 112 13.58 5.75 -2.80
N GLY A 113 13.70 4.43 -3.02
CA GLY A 113 13.58 3.41 -1.98
C GLY A 113 14.02 2.04 -2.49
N ARG A 114 14.28 1.13 -1.57
CA ARG A 114 14.42 -0.30 -1.89
C ARG A 114 13.04 -0.97 -1.90
N CYS A 115 12.98 -2.26 -2.19
CA CYS A 115 11.72 -3.01 -2.22
C CYS A 115 10.87 -2.88 -0.94
N GLY A 116 11.49 -2.72 0.23
CA GLY A 116 10.81 -2.49 1.51
C GLY A 116 10.06 -1.16 1.54
N GLU A 117 10.68 -0.06 1.12
CA GLU A 117 10.06 1.28 1.02
C GLU A 117 9.02 1.33 -0.09
N GLU A 118 9.34 0.81 -1.27
CA GLU A 118 8.44 0.82 -2.43
C GLU A 118 7.15 0.03 -2.14
N SER A 119 7.27 -1.16 -1.54
CA SER A 119 6.10 -1.97 -1.18
C SER A 119 5.29 -1.35 -0.04
N THR A 120 5.92 -0.74 0.97
CA THR A 120 5.23 0.02 2.02
C THR A 120 4.46 1.20 1.42
N PHE A 121 5.08 1.94 0.50
CA PHE A 121 4.48 3.06 -0.20
C PHE A 121 3.27 2.63 -1.05
N LEU A 122 3.41 1.59 -1.87
CA LEU A 122 2.30 1.09 -2.70
C LEU A 122 1.13 0.57 -1.84
N VAL A 123 1.38 -0.16 -0.75
CA VAL A 123 0.32 -0.61 0.16
C VAL A 123 -0.41 0.59 0.77
N ALA A 124 0.31 1.62 1.23
CA ALA A 124 -0.29 2.83 1.77
C ALA A 124 -1.14 3.56 0.71
N ALA A 125 -0.66 3.65 -0.54
CA ALA A 125 -1.38 4.27 -1.65
C ALA A 125 -2.68 3.50 -1.99
N LEU A 126 -2.62 2.18 -2.13
CA LEU A 126 -3.80 1.33 -2.39
C LEU A 126 -4.84 1.45 -1.27
N ARG A 127 -4.41 1.35 -0.01
CA ARG A 127 -5.29 1.51 1.16
C ARG A 127 -5.93 2.90 1.24
N SER A 128 -5.24 3.94 0.76
CA SER A 128 -5.76 5.31 0.77
C SER A 128 -7.00 5.48 -0.10
N VAL A 129 -7.14 4.69 -1.17
CA VAL A 129 -8.31 4.66 -2.04
C VAL A 129 -9.22 3.45 -1.80
N GLY A 130 -9.07 2.79 -0.65
CA GLY A 130 -9.98 1.73 -0.20
C GLY A 130 -9.74 0.37 -0.85
N ILE A 131 -8.57 0.13 -1.41
CA ILE A 131 -8.18 -1.16 -2.00
C ILE A 131 -7.45 -1.99 -0.95
N PRO A 132 -7.93 -3.20 -0.62
CA PRO A 132 -7.24 -4.08 0.32
C PRO A 132 -5.87 -4.49 -0.23
N ALA A 133 -4.83 -4.22 0.53
CA ALA A 133 -3.46 -4.53 0.13
C ALA A 133 -2.59 -4.93 1.32
N ARG A 134 -1.60 -5.76 1.04
CA ARG A 134 -0.60 -6.21 2.01
C ARG A 134 0.78 -6.32 1.40
N GLN A 135 1.80 -6.07 2.21
CA GLN A 135 3.18 -6.37 1.86
C GLN A 135 3.42 -7.86 2.04
N VAL A 136 4.12 -8.46 1.10
CA VAL A 136 4.65 -9.83 1.18
C VAL A 136 6.17 -9.74 1.23
N TYR A 137 6.79 -10.59 2.05
CA TYR A 137 8.22 -10.58 2.26
C TYR A 137 8.77 -11.99 2.25
N THR A 138 9.86 -12.18 1.53
CA THR A 138 10.71 -13.37 1.66
C THR A 138 12.07 -12.98 2.21
N PRO A 139 12.54 -13.61 3.30
CA PRO A 139 13.83 -13.30 3.88
C PRO A 139 15.00 -13.79 3.00
N ARG A 140 14.76 -14.72 2.11
CA ARG A 140 15.76 -15.30 1.22
C ARG A 140 15.09 -15.87 -0.04
N TRP A 141 15.60 -15.49 -1.20
CA TRP A 141 15.25 -16.11 -2.47
C TRP A 141 15.84 -17.52 -2.59
N ALA A 142 15.19 -18.38 -3.40
CA ALA A 142 15.72 -19.71 -3.71
C ALA A 142 17.07 -19.69 -4.45
N HIS A 143 17.34 -18.61 -5.17
CA HIS A 143 18.50 -18.49 -6.06
C HIS A 143 19.60 -17.56 -5.55
N THR A 144 19.33 -16.76 -4.53
CA THR A 144 20.27 -15.80 -3.96
C THR A 144 20.09 -15.70 -2.45
N ASP A 145 21.09 -15.12 -1.75
CA ASP A 145 20.97 -14.82 -0.33
C ASP A 145 20.20 -13.51 -0.04
N ASP A 146 19.71 -12.85 -1.09
CA ASP A 146 18.97 -11.61 -0.95
C ASP A 146 17.50 -11.87 -0.55
N ASN A 147 16.96 -10.91 0.16
CA ASN A 147 15.53 -10.83 0.47
C ASN A 147 14.77 -10.03 -0.59
N HIS A 148 13.45 -10.16 -0.60
CA HIS A 148 12.59 -9.33 -1.43
C HIS A 148 11.25 -9.03 -0.75
N ALA A 149 10.68 -7.88 -1.08
CA ALA A 149 9.34 -7.49 -0.68
C ALA A 149 8.54 -7.01 -1.90
N TRP A 150 7.28 -7.46 -1.98
CA TRP A 150 6.34 -7.07 -3.03
C TRP A 150 4.96 -6.83 -2.43
N VAL A 151 3.96 -6.61 -3.25
CA VAL A 151 2.60 -6.31 -2.79
C VAL A 151 1.62 -7.34 -3.33
N GLU A 152 0.63 -7.67 -2.52
CA GLU A 152 -0.59 -8.33 -2.96
C GLU A 152 -1.78 -7.40 -2.73
N ALA A 153 -2.63 -7.29 -3.75
CA ALA A 153 -3.88 -6.54 -3.73
C ALA A 153 -5.08 -7.45 -4.00
N TRP A 154 -6.20 -7.18 -3.34
CA TRP A 154 -7.39 -8.02 -3.42
C TRP A 154 -8.34 -7.51 -4.51
N VAL A 155 -8.78 -8.42 -5.39
CA VAL A 155 -9.79 -8.17 -6.42
C VAL A 155 -10.83 -9.29 -6.38
N ASP A 156 -12.07 -8.95 -6.03
CA ASP A 156 -13.24 -9.81 -6.16
C ASP A 156 -13.07 -11.26 -5.62
N GLY A 157 -12.44 -11.41 -4.47
CA GLY A 157 -12.26 -12.69 -3.80
C GLY A 157 -10.88 -13.32 -3.94
N GLN A 158 -9.97 -12.72 -4.70
CA GLN A 158 -8.63 -13.23 -4.94
C GLN A 158 -7.55 -12.20 -4.62
N TRP A 159 -6.40 -12.67 -4.16
CA TRP A 159 -5.20 -11.89 -3.97
C TRP A 159 -4.34 -12.03 -5.23
N HIS A 160 -3.92 -10.88 -5.77
CA HIS A 160 -3.06 -10.76 -6.93
C HIS A 160 -1.76 -10.09 -6.52
N PHE A 161 -0.62 -10.60 -7.00
CA PHE A 161 0.66 -9.98 -6.69
C PHE A 161 1.07 -8.95 -7.76
N LEU A 162 1.91 -8.00 -7.36
CA LEU A 162 2.54 -7.02 -8.23
C LEU A 162 3.84 -6.52 -7.63
N GLY A 163 4.82 -6.18 -8.45
CA GLY A 163 6.04 -5.47 -8.05
C GLY A 163 5.71 -4.02 -7.72
N ALA A 164 6.13 -3.56 -6.53
CA ALA A 164 5.84 -2.20 -6.11
C ALA A 164 6.68 -1.18 -6.89
N CYS A 165 6.04 -0.14 -7.40
CA CYS A 165 6.66 0.86 -8.26
C CYS A 165 7.24 0.29 -9.58
N GLU A 166 6.88 -0.94 -9.92
CA GLU A 166 7.29 -1.65 -11.14
C GLU A 166 6.02 -1.98 -11.95
N PRO A 167 5.45 -1.01 -12.70
CA PRO A 167 4.20 -1.21 -13.40
C PRO A 167 4.34 -2.23 -14.54
N GLU A 168 3.46 -3.22 -14.51
CA GLU A 168 3.27 -4.22 -15.55
C GLU A 168 1.88 -4.06 -16.17
N PRO A 169 1.64 -4.54 -17.40
CA PRO A 169 0.35 -4.37 -18.06
C PRO A 169 -0.78 -5.18 -17.42
N VAL A 170 -0.45 -6.17 -16.59
CA VAL A 170 -1.40 -7.05 -15.91
C VAL A 170 -0.91 -7.37 -14.50
N LEU A 171 -1.83 -7.74 -13.60
CA LEU A 171 -1.48 -8.31 -12.30
C LEU A 171 -0.92 -9.73 -12.47
N ASP A 172 -0.29 -10.26 -11.41
CA ASP A 172 0.37 -11.57 -11.38
C ASP A 172 1.52 -11.71 -12.38
N LEU A 173 2.11 -10.60 -12.77
CA LEU A 173 3.31 -10.51 -13.59
C LEU A 173 4.38 -9.68 -12.86
N GLY A 174 5.62 -10.17 -12.89
CA GLY A 174 6.77 -9.49 -12.31
C GLY A 174 8.05 -10.25 -12.61
N TRP A 175 9.19 -9.56 -12.63
CA TRP A 175 10.49 -10.16 -12.91
C TRP A 175 10.82 -11.34 -11.95
N PHE A 176 10.28 -11.30 -10.74
CA PHE A 176 10.57 -12.28 -9.69
C PHE A 176 9.77 -13.57 -9.79
N ASN A 177 8.82 -13.70 -10.70
CA ASN A 177 8.13 -14.95 -11.00
C ASN A 177 8.47 -15.52 -12.39
N ALA A 178 9.43 -14.93 -13.06
CA ALA A 178 10.01 -15.51 -14.28
C ALA A 178 10.82 -16.77 -13.93
N PRO A 179 10.75 -17.84 -14.74
CA PRO A 179 11.49 -19.06 -14.52
C PRO A 179 13.01 -18.89 -14.60
#